data_82394749ce71bed21acdbf2688309dd7
#
_entry.id   82394749ce71bed21acdbf2688309dd7
#
_cell.length_a   1.000
_cell.length_b   1.000
_cell.length_c   1.000
_cell.angle_alpha   90.00
_cell.angle_beta   90.00
_cell.angle_gamma   90.00
#
_symmetry.space_group_name_H-M   'P 1'
#
loop_
_entity.id
_entity.type
_entity.pdbx_description
1 polymer ?
#
loop_
_entity_poly.entity_id
_entity_poly.type
_entity_poly.pdbx_seq_one_letter_code
_entity_poly.pdbx_strand_id
1 'polypeptide(L)'
;MNRYPLWKYLTVLFAVIIGLLYTLPNFFGESPAVQVSSAKATIKIDQGMLGRIEGLLKTANIAHTGSSFEMNGPVGTVRFRFANTDTQIQARDLIEKSLNPNPADPSYTVALNLLPASPAWLTSIGANPMYLGLDLRGGVHFLLQVDMQGALTARYDSIATEIRSLLRDQKIDNAGIERSGMSVVATFNSEMARDRAVSSLRTRLPDLQITERADGPRQQIVAVLSPTATTAVQSTALKQNITTLHNRINELGVAEPIIQQQGADRIVVQLPGVQDVAKAKDILGRTATLEIRMVDDSPAAVSALAAGTVPFGLKRYLDRDGRPLLLRRQVILTGENLQDAQAGRDNQSQQPAVHLTLDGKGARIFRRDPGQRWQAHGNSSV
;
A
#
# COMPACT_ATOMS: atom_id res chain seq x y z
N MET A 1 -43.64 -34.74 38.72
CA MET A 1 -42.73 -33.64 38.55
C MET A 1 -41.36 -34.18 38.16
N ASN A 2 -40.90 -33.84 36.98
CA ASN A 2 -39.60 -34.31 36.47
C ASN A 2 -38.44 -33.60 37.26
N ARG A 3 -37.86 -34.28 38.26
CA ARG A 3 -36.74 -33.76 39.01
C ARG A 3 -35.44 -34.20 38.31
N TYR A 4 -34.77 -33.27 37.64
CA TYR A 4 -33.48 -33.54 37.07
C TYR A 4 -32.42 -33.72 38.18
N PRO A 5 -31.41 -34.56 37.98
CA PRO A 5 -30.30 -34.72 38.94
C PRO A 5 -29.54 -33.41 39.12
N LEU A 6 -29.06 -33.14 40.33
CA LEU A 6 -28.39 -31.90 40.74
C LEU A 6 -27.25 -31.44 39.81
N TRP A 7 -26.51 -32.38 39.23
CA TRP A 7 -25.43 -32.06 38.32
C TRP A 7 -25.88 -31.29 37.05
N LYS A 8 -27.14 -31.57 36.55
CA LYS A 8 -27.69 -30.83 35.42
C LYS A 8 -27.99 -29.37 35.76
N TYR A 9 -28.46 -29.10 36.97
CA TYR A 9 -28.67 -27.73 37.43
C TYR A 9 -27.36 -26.98 37.61
N LEU A 10 -26.34 -27.68 38.12
CA LEU A 10 -25.00 -27.11 38.25
C LEU A 10 -24.36 -26.81 36.91
N THR A 11 -24.48 -27.66 35.89
CA THR A 11 -23.98 -27.40 34.55
C THR A 11 -24.70 -26.21 33.89
N VAL A 12 -26.01 -26.08 34.04
CA VAL A 12 -26.75 -24.92 33.53
C VAL A 12 -26.33 -23.66 34.25
N LEU A 13 -26.25 -23.71 35.60
CA LEU A 13 -25.81 -22.56 36.40
C LEU A 13 -24.39 -22.09 35.98
N PHE A 14 -23.47 -23.04 35.79
CA PHE A 14 -22.11 -22.76 35.36
C PHE A 14 -22.07 -22.11 33.97
N ALA A 15 -22.86 -22.65 33.03
CA ALA A 15 -22.98 -22.08 31.70
C ALA A 15 -23.54 -20.64 31.72
N VAL A 16 -24.54 -20.37 32.58
CA VAL A 16 -25.11 -19.03 32.76
C VAL A 16 -24.06 -18.07 33.34
N ILE A 17 -23.31 -18.50 34.36
CA ILE A 17 -22.27 -17.70 34.98
C ILE A 17 -21.17 -17.32 33.93
N ILE A 18 -20.72 -18.31 33.13
CA ILE A 18 -19.77 -18.05 32.04
C ILE A 18 -20.38 -17.06 31.04
N GLY A 19 -21.61 -17.29 30.59
CA GLY A 19 -22.29 -16.39 29.66
C GLY A 19 -22.39 -14.95 30.19
N LEU A 20 -22.75 -14.77 31.46
CA LEU A 20 -22.79 -13.46 32.11
C LEU A 20 -21.40 -12.83 32.19
N LEU A 21 -20.35 -13.60 32.52
CA LEU A 21 -18.98 -13.13 32.58
C LEU A 21 -18.50 -12.61 31.22
N TYR A 22 -18.77 -13.35 30.15
CA TYR A 22 -18.39 -12.95 28.78
C TYR A 22 -19.27 -11.83 28.21
N THR A 23 -20.44 -11.59 28.79
CA THR A 23 -21.32 -10.45 28.41
C THR A 23 -20.94 -9.18 29.15
N LEU A 24 -20.32 -9.30 30.32
CA LEU A 24 -19.97 -8.19 31.22
C LEU A 24 -19.17 -7.05 30.54
N PRO A 25 -18.20 -7.29 29.61
CA PRO A 25 -17.47 -6.23 28.92
C PRO A 25 -18.36 -5.21 28.21
N ASN A 26 -19.53 -5.61 27.70
CA ASN A 26 -20.42 -4.71 26.97
C ASN A 26 -21.06 -3.60 27.86
N PHE A 27 -21.03 -3.75 29.20
CA PHE A 27 -21.57 -2.77 30.13
C PHE A 27 -20.59 -1.65 30.49
N PHE A 28 -19.30 -1.82 30.19
CA PHE A 28 -18.28 -0.80 30.56
C PHE A 28 -18.19 0.37 29.58
N GLY A 29 -18.81 0.29 28.40
CA GLY A 29 -18.77 1.33 27.40
C GLY A 29 -17.37 1.52 26.78
N GLU A 30 -17.13 2.71 26.22
CA GLU A 30 -15.90 3.07 25.52
C GLU A 30 -15.30 4.34 26.15
N SER A 31 -13.97 4.41 26.17
CA SER A 31 -13.21 5.58 26.63
C SER A 31 -12.50 6.26 25.46
N PRO A 32 -12.48 7.59 25.38
CA PRO A 32 -11.68 8.33 24.43
C PRO A 32 -10.20 7.94 24.53
N ALA A 33 -9.55 7.70 23.43
CA ALA A 33 -8.16 7.28 23.38
C ALA A 33 -7.41 7.92 22.20
N VAL A 34 -6.10 8.09 22.38
CA VAL A 34 -5.18 8.47 21.31
C VAL A 34 -4.32 7.26 20.98
N GLN A 35 -4.27 6.93 19.71
CA GLN A 35 -3.43 5.87 19.20
C GLN A 35 -2.29 6.48 18.38
N VAL A 36 -1.07 6.00 18.63
CA VAL A 36 0.13 6.37 17.87
C VAL A 36 0.64 5.14 17.15
N SER A 37 0.70 5.24 15.84
CA SER A 37 1.25 4.21 14.94
C SER A 37 2.33 4.83 14.04
N SER A 38 3.16 4.00 13.40
CA SER A 38 4.14 4.49 12.45
C SER A 38 3.46 4.91 11.15
N ALA A 39 3.79 6.09 10.62
CA ALA A 39 3.38 6.53 9.29
C ALA A 39 4.32 6.00 8.18
N LYS A 40 5.48 5.44 8.57
CA LYS A 40 6.50 4.94 7.64
C LYS A 40 6.87 3.52 8.01
N ALA A 41 6.92 2.62 7.04
CA ALA A 41 7.33 1.22 7.26
C ALA A 41 8.74 1.07 7.85
N THR A 42 9.57 2.10 7.71
CA THR A 42 10.95 2.16 8.21
C THR A 42 11.08 2.53 9.69
N ILE A 43 10.01 3.02 10.30
CA ILE A 43 10.01 3.46 11.70
C ILE A 43 9.27 2.42 12.53
N LYS A 44 9.96 1.81 13.48
CA LYS A 44 9.35 0.88 14.42
C LYS A 44 8.98 1.62 15.69
N ILE A 45 7.77 1.38 16.19
CA ILE A 45 7.35 1.83 17.49
C ILE A 45 7.71 0.72 18.47
N ASP A 46 8.51 1.07 19.47
CA ASP A 46 8.93 0.19 20.54
C ASP A 46 8.29 0.60 21.88
N GLN A 47 8.54 -0.18 22.90
CA GLN A 47 8.06 0.11 24.25
C GLN A 47 8.64 1.42 24.82
N GLY A 48 9.80 1.88 24.35
CA GLY A 48 10.41 3.16 24.75
C GLY A 48 9.58 4.36 24.29
N MET A 49 8.84 4.23 23.19
CA MET A 49 7.92 5.28 22.74
C MET A 49 6.79 5.53 23.75
N LEU A 50 6.29 4.48 24.42
CA LEU A 50 5.28 4.61 25.45
C LEU A 50 5.78 5.53 26.57
N GLY A 51 6.98 5.28 27.13
CA GLY A 51 7.57 6.12 28.17
C GLY A 51 7.88 7.55 27.71
N ARG A 52 8.27 7.72 26.44
CA ARG A 52 8.48 9.06 25.86
C ARG A 52 7.18 9.87 25.83
N ILE A 53 6.08 9.28 25.37
CA ILE A 53 4.77 9.95 25.30
C ILE A 53 4.22 10.20 26.71
N GLU A 54 4.37 9.25 27.64
CA GLU A 54 3.99 9.46 29.05
C GLU A 54 4.73 10.66 29.66
N GLY A 55 6.03 10.79 29.39
CA GLY A 55 6.82 11.94 29.81
C GLY A 55 6.29 13.25 29.24
N LEU A 56 5.91 13.29 27.96
CA LEU A 56 5.31 14.47 27.32
C LEU A 56 3.97 14.85 27.96
N LEU A 57 3.07 13.87 28.16
CA LEU A 57 1.76 14.10 28.79
C LEU A 57 1.91 14.61 30.25
N LYS A 58 2.84 14.03 31.00
CA LYS A 58 3.15 14.44 32.36
C LYS A 58 3.69 15.87 32.43
N THR A 59 4.59 16.25 31.52
CA THR A 59 5.15 17.60 31.44
C THR A 59 4.06 18.64 31.12
N ALA A 60 3.09 18.27 30.29
CA ALA A 60 1.95 19.12 29.93
C ALA A 60 0.79 19.06 30.95
N ASN A 61 0.94 18.30 32.02
CA ASN A 61 -0.10 18.09 33.06
C ASN A 61 -1.42 17.52 32.48
N ILE A 62 -1.32 16.66 31.45
CA ILE A 62 -2.47 15.97 30.85
C ILE A 62 -2.57 14.56 31.46
N ALA A 63 -3.62 14.36 32.29
CA ALA A 63 -3.87 13.07 32.91
C ALA A 63 -4.43 12.04 31.92
N HIS A 64 -3.93 10.82 31.95
CA HIS A 64 -4.46 9.68 31.23
C HIS A 64 -4.91 8.58 32.21
N THR A 65 -5.91 7.77 31.79
CA THR A 65 -6.50 6.70 32.62
C THR A 65 -5.86 5.34 32.38
N GLY A 66 -5.06 5.22 31.35
CA GLY A 66 -4.32 3.98 31.04
C GLY A 66 -3.49 4.12 29.77
N SER A 67 -2.43 3.34 29.70
CA SER A 67 -1.56 3.25 28.53
C SER A 67 -1.35 1.78 28.16
N SER A 68 -1.20 1.48 26.88
CA SER A 68 -0.90 0.14 26.39
C SER A 68 -0.01 0.19 25.15
N PHE A 69 0.87 -0.80 25.06
CA PHE A 69 1.66 -1.08 23.87
C PHE A 69 1.21 -2.43 23.30
N GLU A 70 0.87 -2.46 22.01
CA GLU A 70 0.46 -3.67 21.30
C GLU A 70 1.31 -3.84 20.05
N MET A 71 1.68 -5.07 19.77
CA MET A 71 2.43 -5.45 18.59
C MET A 71 1.46 -6.11 17.59
N ASN A 72 1.02 -5.38 16.58
CA ASN A 72 0.19 -5.90 15.50
C ASN A 72 1.06 -6.21 14.27
N GLY A 73 1.58 -7.44 14.17
CA GLY A 73 2.54 -7.82 13.13
C GLY A 73 3.90 -7.13 13.32
N PRO A 74 4.52 -6.57 12.25
CA PRO A 74 5.82 -5.92 12.32
C PRO A 74 5.78 -4.50 12.91
N VAL A 75 4.60 -3.94 13.11
CA VAL A 75 4.41 -2.54 13.54
C VAL A 75 3.82 -2.49 14.94
N GLY A 76 4.56 -1.84 15.87
CA GLY A 76 4.06 -1.55 17.21
C GLY A 76 3.06 -0.39 17.20
N THR A 77 2.14 -0.40 18.15
CA THR A 77 1.15 0.64 18.35
C THR A 77 1.08 1.00 19.84
N VAL A 78 1.09 2.29 20.14
CA VAL A 78 0.93 2.80 21.50
C VAL A 78 -0.44 3.46 21.63
N ARG A 79 -1.16 3.16 22.70
CA ARG A 79 -2.50 3.71 22.97
C ARG A 79 -2.57 4.32 24.37
N PHE A 80 -3.21 5.49 24.45
CA PHE A 80 -3.48 6.20 25.71
C PHE A 80 -4.96 6.45 25.84
N ARG A 81 -5.54 6.11 27.00
CA ARG A 81 -6.96 6.37 27.33
C ARG A 81 -7.08 7.65 28.14
N PHE A 82 -8.15 8.39 27.88
CA PHE A 82 -8.46 9.64 28.56
C PHE A 82 -9.85 9.60 29.16
N ALA A 83 -10.08 10.45 30.15
CA ALA A 83 -11.37 10.52 30.84
C ALA A 83 -12.46 11.19 30.01
N ASN A 84 -12.08 12.12 29.13
CA ASN A 84 -13.01 12.87 28.28
C ASN A 84 -12.37 13.23 26.93
N THR A 85 -13.22 13.67 25.99
CA THR A 85 -12.82 14.02 24.63
C THR A 85 -11.93 15.26 24.56
N ASP A 86 -12.10 16.23 25.49
CA ASP A 86 -11.31 17.45 25.47
C ASP A 86 -9.84 17.16 25.80
N THR A 87 -9.58 16.34 26.84
CA THR A 87 -8.23 15.90 27.17
C THR A 87 -7.63 15.00 26.06
N GLN A 88 -8.46 14.22 25.38
CA GLN A 88 -8.04 13.42 24.23
C GLN A 88 -7.53 14.32 23.09
N ILE A 89 -8.27 15.38 22.73
CA ILE A 89 -7.90 16.31 21.65
C ILE A 89 -6.60 17.06 22.02
N GLN A 90 -6.51 17.59 23.25
CA GLN A 90 -5.30 18.26 23.73
C GLN A 90 -4.08 17.33 23.69
N ALA A 91 -4.24 16.09 24.10
CA ALA A 91 -3.18 15.08 24.05
C ALA A 91 -2.77 14.78 22.62
N ARG A 92 -3.72 14.60 21.69
CA ARG A 92 -3.44 14.39 20.27
C ARG A 92 -2.59 15.51 19.70
N ASP A 93 -3.00 16.77 19.89
CA ASP A 93 -2.33 17.93 19.32
C ASP A 93 -0.90 18.09 19.87
N LEU A 94 -0.72 17.83 21.17
CA LEU A 94 0.59 17.83 21.81
C LEU A 94 1.50 16.74 21.25
N ILE A 95 0.99 15.50 21.17
CA ILE A 95 1.73 14.34 20.69
C ILE A 95 2.08 14.53 19.21
N GLU A 96 1.13 14.95 18.39
CA GLU A 96 1.32 15.17 16.95
C GLU A 96 2.40 16.23 16.68
N LYS A 97 2.32 17.37 17.39
CA LYS A 97 3.34 18.43 17.28
C LYS A 97 4.72 18.01 17.76
N SER A 98 4.80 17.17 18.79
CA SER A 98 6.07 16.71 19.35
C SER A 98 6.72 15.61 18.51
N LEU A 99 5.94 14.70 17.94
CA LEU A 99 6.44 13.56 17.17
C LEU A 99 6.64 13.88 15.69
N ASN A 100 5.87 14.84 15.14
CA ASN A 100 5.91 15.25 13.75
C ASN A 100 6.28 16.74 13.61
N PRO A 101 7.56 17.11 13.82
CA PRO A 101 8.00 18.51 13.67
C PRO A 101 7.86 19.03 12.25
N ASN A 102 7.84 18.14 11.24
CA ASN A 102 7.56 18.49 9.85
C ASN A 102 6.18 17.93 9.44
N PRO A 103 5.15 18.77 9.35
CA PRO A 103 3.81 18.33 8.95
C PRO A 103 3.72 17.78 7.51
N ALA A 104 4.64 18.22 6.62
CA ALA A 104 4.66 17.77 5.22
C ALA A 104 5.18 16.32 5.06
N ASP A 105 5.94 15.81 6.04
CA ASP A 105 6.49 14.44 6.02
C ASP A 105 6.38 13.81 7.42
N PRO A 106 5.16 13.47 7.88
CA PRO A 106 4.94 12.93 9.20
C PRO A 106 5.59 11.55 9.35
N SER A 107 6.29 11.36 10.46
CA SER A 107 6.91 10.09 10.83
C SER A 107 5.97 9.15 11.57
N TYR A 108 4.98 9.73 12.26
CA TYR A 108 4.01 9.00 13.07
C TYR A 108 2.58 9.43 12.73
N THR A 109 1.66 8.49 12.76
CA THR A 109 0.22 8.75 12.67
C THR A 109 -0.36 8.80 14.07
N VAL A 110 -0.92 9.95 14.44
CA VAL A 110 -1.62 10.13 15.73
C VAL A 110 -3.11 10.18 15.44
N ALA A 111 -3.85 9.15 15.83
CA ALA A 111 -5.27 9.00 15.54
C ALA A 111 -6.13 9.07 16.81
N LEU A 112 -7.30 9.69 16.69
CA LEU A 112 -8.33 9.63 17.72
C LEU A 112 -9.07 8.29 17.60
N ASN A 113 -9.22 7.60 18.71
CA ASN A 113 -9.87 6.29 18.77
C ASN A 113 -10.79 6.21 20.00
N LEU A 114 -11.66 5.21 20.01
CA LEU A 114 -12.48 4.81 21.14
C LEU A 114 -12.08 3.40 21.53
N LEU A 115 -11.61 3.22 22.76
CA LEU A 115 -11.20 1.92 23.28
C LEU A 115 -12.18 1.42 24.34
N PRO A 116 -12.43 0.11 24.42
CA PRO A 116 -13.24 -0.46 25.49
C PRO A 116 -12.72 -0.06 26.87
N ALA A 117 -13.63 0.37 27.75
CA ALA A 117 -13.30 0.70 29.13
C ALA A 117 -13.27 -0.53 30.05
N SER A 118 -13.30 -1.74 29.47
CA SER A 118 -13.30 -3.02 30.21
C SER A 118 -12.06 -3.15 31.07
N PRO A 119 -12.18 -3.64 32.33
CA PRO A 119 -11.06 -3.93 33.20
C PRO A 119 -10.08 -4.96 32.62
N ALA A 120 -8.80 -4.81 32.93
CA ALA A 120 -7.72 -5.65 32.37
C ALA A 120 -7.92 -7.17 32.67
N TRP A 121 -8.54 -7.51 33.81
CA TRP A 121 -8.77 -8.90 34.16
C TRP A 121 -9.79 -9.60 33.22
N LEU A 122 -10.79 -8.86 32.69
CA LEU A 122 -11.73 -9.38 31.69
C LEU A 122 -11.04 -9.62 30.35
N THR A 123 -10.23 -8.67 29.91
CA THR A 123 -9.46 -8.82 28.65
C THR A 123 -8.42 -9.94 28.73
N SER A 124 -7.83 -10.18 29.91
CA SER A 124 -6.85 -11.27 30.10
C SER A 124 -7.44 -12.67 29.96
N ILE A 125 -8.73 -12.84 30.23
CA ILE A 125 -9.46 -14.11 30.00
C ILE A 125 -10.11 -14.18 28.60
N GLY A 126 -9.82 -13.21 27.71
CA GLY A 126 -10.39 -13.15 26.36
C GLY A 126 -11.83 -12.65 26.31
N ALA A 127 -12.42 -12.15 27.43
CA ALA A 127 -13.72 -11.53 27.45
C ALA A 127 -13.62 -10.10 26.90
N ASN A 128 -13.84 -9.96 25.58
CA ASN A 128 -13.84 -8.68 24.89
C ASN A 128 -15.29 -8.20 24.68
N PRO A 129 -15.54 -6.87 24.66
CA PRO A 129 -16.84 -6.34 24.30
C PRO A 129 -17.17 -6.69 22.84
N MET A 130 -18.46 -6.74 22.53
CA MET A 130 -18.94 -6.95 21.19
C MET A 130 -18.56 -5.76 20.31
N TYR A 131 -17.99 -6.04 19.13
CA TYR A 131 -17.69 -5.00 18.14
C TYR A 131 -18.99 -4.51 17.51
N LEU A 132 -19.27 -3.24 17.72
CA LEU A 132 -20.44 -2.58 17.17
C LEU A 132 -20.12 -2.10 15.74
N GLY A 133 -21.01 -2.44 14.80
CA GLY A 133 -20.90 -1.96 13.43
C GLY A 133 -21.18 -0.46 13.29
N LEU A 134 -21.07 0.02 12.04
CA LEU A 134 -21.24 1.43 11.68
C LEU A 134 -22.59 2.00 12.14
N ASP A 135 -23.65 1.21 12.09
CA ASP A 135 -25.03 1.62 12.43
C ASP A 135 -25.21 1.94 13.92
N LEU A 136 -24.42 1.30 14.78
CA LEU A 136 -24.54 1.45 16.25
C LEU A 136 -23.44 2.34 16.84
N ARG A 137 -22.27 2.35 16.22
CA ARG A 137 -21.10 3.10 16.73
C ARG A 137 -20.90 4.41 15.99
N GLY A 138 -21.54 4.60 14.83
CA GLY A 138 -21.23 5.65 13.89
C GLY A 138 -19.88 5.40 13.20
N GLY A 139 -19.44 6.33 12.37
CA GLY A 139 -18.18 6.22 11.65
C GLY A 139 -18.32 6.63 10.20
N VAL A 140 -17.43 6.15 9.34
CA VAL A 140 -17.35 6.55 7.94
C VAL A 140 -17.54 5.38 7.00
N HIS A 141 -18.31 5.62 5.95
CA HIS A 141 -18.49 4.68 4.83
C HIS A 141 -17.91 5.33 3.57
N PHE A 142 -16.88 4.68 3.00
CA PHE A 142 -16.32 5.07 1.71
C PHE A 142 -16.71 4.06 0.65
N LEU A 143 -17.09 4.56 -0.51
CA LEU A 143 -17.19 3.78 -1.75
C LEU A 143 -16.07 4.24 -2.68
N LEU A 144 -15.10 3.38 -2.92
CA LEU A 144 -13.94 3.64 -3.74
C LEU A 144 -14.08 2.90 -5.08
N GLN A 145 -13.72 3.55 -6.17
CA GLN A 145 -13.67 2.94 -7.49
C GLN A 145 -12.21 2.73 -7.90
N VAL A 146 -11.90 1.51 -8.34
CA VAL A 146 -10.55 1.17 -8.85
C VAL A 146 -10.45 1.63 -10.30
N ASP A 147 -9.36 2.32 -10.63
CA ASP A 147 -9.06 2.70 -12.02
C ASP A 147 -8.63 1.47 -12.83
N MET A 148 -9.63 0.75 -13.33
CA MET A 148 -9.41 -0.43 -14.17
C MET A 148 -8.77 -0.09 -15.52
N GLN A 149 -9.03 1.11 -16.05
CA GLN A 149 -8.41 1.55 -17.31
C GLN A 149 -6.93 1.83 -17.12
N GLY A 150 -6.57 2.50 -16.02
CA GLY A 150 -5.18 2.71 -15.64
C GLY A 150 -4.42 1.40 -15.46
N ALA A 151 -5.01 0.43 -14.75
CA ALA A 151 -4.41 -0.89 -14.56
C ALA A 151 -4.18 -1.64 -15.88
N LEU A 152 -5.16 -1.63 -16.79
CA LEU A 152 -5.01 -2.24 -18.11
C LEU A 152 -3.97 -1.49 -18.96
N THR A 153 -3.96 -0.17 -18.92
CA THR A 153 -2.97 0.66 -19.63
C THR A 153 -1.55 0.32 -19.18
N ALA A 154 -1.32 0.25 -17.87
CA ALA A 154 -0.01 -0.15 -17.31
C ALA A 154 0.38 -1.58 -17.74
N ARG A 155 -0.58 -2.51 -17.79
CA ARG A 155 -0.33 -3.86 -18.28
C ARG A 155 0.07 -3.88 -19.75
N TYR A 156 -0.59 -3.11 -20.63
CA TYR A 156 -0.22 -3.00 -22.04
C TYR A 156 1.15 -2.36 -22.24
N ASP A 157 1.53 -1.35 -21.45
CA ASP A 157 2.88 -0.77 -21.48
C ASP A 157 3.95 -1.80 -21.07
N SER A 158 3.64 -2.62 -20.05
CA SER A 158 4.49 -3.76 -19.66
C SER A 158 4.64 -4.78 -20.80
N ILE A 159 3.53 -5.16 -21.45
CA ILE A 159 3.53 -6.09 -22.58
C ILE A 159 4.35 -5.54 -23.76
N ALA A 160 4.21 -4.24 -24.07
CA ALA A 160 5.02 -3.62 -25.13
C ALA A 160 6.52 -3.72 -24.81
N THR A 161 6.90 -3.58 -23.55
CA THR A 161 8.27 -3.74 -23.09
C THR A 161 8.73 -5.19 -23.13
N GLU A 162 7.88 -6.14 -22.73
CA GLU A 162 8.14 -7.58 -22.82
C GLU A 162 8.35 -8.02 -24.28
N ILE A 163 7.50 -7.56 -25.19
CA ILE A 163 7.64 -7.84 -26.65
C ILE A 163 8.95 -7.27 -27.18
N ARG A 164 9.32 -6.01 -26.85
CA ARG A 164 10.60 -5.43 -27.28
C ARG A 164 11.80 -6.24 -26.79
N SER A 165 11.77 -6.67 -25.55
CA SER A 165 12.83 -7.50 -24.97
C SER A 165 12.94 -8.83 -25.68
N LEU A 166 11.81 -9.51 -25.91
CA LEU A 166 11.74 -10.81 -26.55
C LEU A 166 12.24 -10.77 -27.99
N LEU A 167 11.80 -9.78 -28.79
CA LEU A 167 12.25 -9.64 -30.17
C LEU A 167 13.73 -9.33 -30.27
N ARG A 168 14.25 -8.49 -29.38
CA ARG A 168 15.69 -8.18 -29.29
C ARG A 168 16.51 -9.41 -28.92
N ASP A 169 16.07 -10.17 -27.92
CA ASP A 169 16.78 -11.36 -27.43
C ASP A 169 16.85 -12.43 -28.55
N GLN A 170 15.83 -12.50 -29.40
CA GLN A 170 15.78 -13.42 -30.55
C GLN A 170 16.36 -12.86 -31.85
N LYS A 171 16.88 -11.63 -31.80
CA LYS A 171 17.43 -10.90 -32.94
C LYS A 171 16.44 -10.86 -34.14
N ILE A 172 15.15 -10.55 -33.80
CA ILE A 172 14.11 -10.33 -34.80
C ILE A 172 14.01 -8.84 -35.08
N ASP A 173 14.29 -8.44 -36.33
CA ASP A 173 14.23 -7.04 -36.72
C ASP A 173 12.78 -6.56 -36.77
N ASN A 174 12.56 -5.38 -36.20
CA ASN A 174 11.27 -4.71 -36.22
C ASN A 174 11.43 -3.22 -36.51
N ALA A 175 10.42 -2.59 -37.08
CA ALA A 175 10.38 -1.18 -37.42
C ALA A 175 9.86 -0.31 -36.25
N GLY A 176 9.27 -0.92 -35.24
CA GLY A 176 8.77 -0.24 -34.04
C GLY A 176 7.73 -1.08 -33.29
N ILE A 177 7.60 -0.82 -32.01
CA ILE A 177 6.62 -1.43 -31.14
C ILE A 177 5.98 -0.32 -30.30
N GLU A 178 4.69 -0.11 -30.47
CA GLU A 178 3.95 0.97 -29.84
C GLU A 178 2.65 0.46 -29.23
N ARG A 179 2.24 1.09 -28.13
CA ARG A 179 0.91 0.88 -27.58
C ARG A 179 -0.09 1.77 -28.33
N SER A 180 -1.15 1.18 -28.85
CA SER A 180 -2.27 1.89 -29.47
C SER A 180 -3.55 1.59 -28.70
N GLY A 181 -3.95 2.48 -27.79
CA GLY A 181 -5.10 2.25 -26.92
C GLY A 181 -4.93 0.99 -26.05
N MET A 182 -5.86 0.04 -26.17
CA MET A 182 -5.83 -1.27 -25.49
C MET A 182 -5.26 -2.37 -26.39
N SER A 183 -4.20 -2.06 -27.13
CA SER A 183 -3.46 -3.02 -27.95
C SER A 183 -1.99 -2.64 -28.05
N VAL A 184 -1.16 -3.60 -28.39
CA VAL A 184 0.25 -3.36 -28.74
C VAL A 184 0.41 -3.69 -30.21
N VAL A 185 0.92 -2.73 -30.98
CA VAL A 185 1.20 -2.88 -32.41
C VAL A 185 2.71 -3.00 -32.61
N ALA A 186 3.14 -4.10 -33.22
CA ALA A 186 4.53 -4.30 -33.63
C ALA A 186 4.59 -4.30 -35.15
N THR A 187 5.46 -3.47 -35.70
CA THR A 187 5.63 -3.29 -37.16
C THR A 187 6.93 -3.95 -37.62
N PHE A 188 6.88 -4.65 -38.74
CA PHE A 188 8.00 -5.40 -39.34
C PHE A 188 8.20 -4.98 -40.78
N ASN A 189 9.44 -5.06 -41.24
CA ASN A 189 9.81 -4.77 -42.64
C ASN A 189 9.71 -6.00 -43.57
N SER A 190 9.56 -7.20 -43.02
CA SER A 190 9.44 -8.43 -43.78
C SER A 190 8.43 -9.39 -43.17
N GLU A 191 7.78 -10.17 -44.02
CA GLU A 191 6.83 -11.22 -43.61
C GLU A 191 7.51 -12.30 -42.77
N MET A 192 8.73 -12.72 -43.16
CA MET A 192 9.50 -13.72 -42.43
C MET A 192 9.79 -13.28 -40.99
N ALA A 193 10.13 -11.99 -40.74
CA ALA A 193 10.36 -11.45 -39.40
C ALA A 193 9.06 -11.43 -38.57
N ARG A 194 7.93 -11.06 -39.21
CA ARG A 194 6.61 -11.12 -38.60
C ARG A 194 6.24 -12.55 -38.16
N ASP A 195 6.38 -13.53 -39.03
CA ASP A 195 5.99 -14.93 -38.75
C ASP A 195 6.84 -15.54 -37.62
N ARG A 196 8.13 -15.26 -37.60
CA ARG A 196 9.02 -15.64 -36.48
C ARG A 196 8.59 -14.97 -35.18
N ALA A 197 8.22 -13.70 -35.26
CA ALA A 197 7.71 -12.97 -34.10
C ALA A 197 6.39 -13.57 -33.59
N VAL A 198 5.42 -13.86 -34.48
CA VAL A 198 4.13 -14.48 -34.12
C VAL A 198 4.34 -15.81 -33.42
N SER A 199 5.17 -16.70 -33.97
CA SER A 199 5.48 -18.01 -33.38
C SER A 199 6.08 -17.87 -31.98
N SER A 200 7.00 -16.92 -31.80
CA SER A 200 7.64 -16.66 -30.54
C SER A 200 6.69 -16.07 -29.50
N LEU A 201 5.87 -15.11 -29.92
CA LEU A 201 4.90 -14.45 -29.04
C LEU A 201 3.82 -15.43 -28.58
N ARG A 202 3.28 -16.28 -29.48
CA ARG A 202 2.28 -17.29 -29.09
C ARG A 202 2.81 -18.28 -28.04
N THR A 203 4.09 -18.63 -28.13
CA THR A 203 4.71 -19.56 -27.17
C THR A 203 5.05 -18.91 -25.83
N ARG A 204 5.51 -17.67 -25.86
CA ARG A 204 6.03 -16.98 -24.66
C ARG A 204 4.98 -16.14 -23.91
N LEU A 205 3.98 -15.65 -24.63
CA LEU A 205 2.91 -14.79 -24.12
C LEU A 205 1.53 -15.35 -24.52
N PRO A 206 1.13 -16.52 -24.00
CA PRO A 206 -0.11 -17.21 -24.37
C PRO A 206 -1.38 -16.41 -24.00
N ASP A 207 -1.26 -15.44 -23.11
CA ASP A 207 -2.36 -14.56 -22.69
C ASP A 207 -2.76 -13.53 -23.74
N LEU A 208 -1.98 -13.42 -24.84
CA LEU A 208 -2.24 -12.49 -25.93
C LEU A 208 -2.97 -13.15 -27.09
N GLN A 209 -3.99 -12.49 -27.57
CA GLN A 209 -4.58 -12.74 -28.88
C GLN A 209 -3.82 -11.92 -29.91
N ILE A 210 -3.22 -12.61 -30.88
CA ILE A 210 -2.38 -12.01 -31.90
C ILE A 210 -3.14 -12.04 -33.23
N THR A 211 -3.33 -10.85 -33.79
CA THR A 211 -3.91 -10.65 -35.12
C THR A 211 -2.85 -10.08 -36.04
N GLU A 212 -2.70 -10.68 -37.20
CA GLU A 212 -1.79 -10.26 -38.24
C GLU A 212 -2.50 -9.28 -39.17
N ARG A 213 -1.86 -8.15 -39.48
CA ARG A 213 -2.40 -7.13 -40.38
C ARG A 213 -1.32 -6.66 -41.34
N ALA A 214 -1.67 -6.53 -42.61
CA ALA A 214 -0.83 -5.88 -43.61
C ALA A 214 -1.22 -4.41 -43.69
N ASP A 215 -0.25 -3.51 -43.63
CA ASP A 215 -0.44 -2.07 -43.78
C ASP A 215 0.49 -1.60 -44.92
N GLY A 216 0.03 -1.75 -46.15
CA GLY A 216 0.84 -1.51 -47.34
C GLY A 216 2.06 -2.43 -47.40
N PRO A 217 3.27 -1.89 -47.57
CA PRO A 217 4.51 -2.69 -47.60
C PRO A 217 4.96 -3.18 -46.22
N ARG A 218 4.35 -2.66 -45.14
CA ARG A 218 4.70 -3.00 -43.75
C ARG A 218 3.80 -4.10 -43.23
N GLN A 219 4.39 -5.03 -42.53
CA GLN A 219 3.68 -6.11 -41.85
C GLN A 219 3.48 -5.75 -40.37
N GLN A 220 2.27 -5.88 -39.86
CA GLN A 220 1.94 -5.53 -38.48
C GLN A 220 1.38 -6.73 -37.71
N ILE A 221 1.69 -6.79 -36.45
CA ILE A 221 1.06 -7.65 -35.46
C ILE A 221 0.31 -6.74 -34.48
N VAL A 222 -0.96 -7.04 -34.27
CA VAL A 222 -1.77 -6.42 -33.23
C VAL A 222 -1.97 -7.44 -32.11
N ALA A 223 -1.41 -7.18 -30.96
CA ALA A 223 -1.54 -8.03 -29.79
C ALA A 223 -2.51 -7.40 -28.76
N VAL A 224 -3.53 -8.16 -28.38
CA VAL A 224 -4.57 -7.77 -27.43
C VAL A 224 -4.62 -8.81 -26.31
N LEU A 225 -4.90 -8.41 -25.07
CA LEU A 225 -5.14 -9.37 -23.98
C LEU A 225 -6.38 -10.21 -24.27
N SER A 226 -6.30 -11.52 -24.02
CA SER A 226 -7.47 -12.36 -24.04
C SER A 226 -8.51 -11.91 -23.00
N PRO A 227 -9.81 -12.19 -23.18
CA PRO A 227 -10.83 -11.84 -22.20
C PRO A 227 -10.52 -12.40 -20.80
N THR A 228 -10.01 -13.62 -20.73
CA THR A 228 -9.59 -14.26 -19.47
C THR A 228 -8.42 -13.53 -18.83
N ALA A 229 -7.41 -13.14 -19.61
CA ALA A 229 -6.27 -12.37 -19.12
C ALA A 229 -6.69 -10.95 -18.68
N THR A 230 -7.60 -10.32 -19.39
CA THR A 230 -8.17 -9.01 -19.01
C THR A 230 -8.86 -9.09 -17.64
N THR A 231 -9.71 -10.10 -17.44
CA THR A 231 -10.39 -10.33 -16.14
C THR A 231 -9.38 -10.64 -15.04
N ALA A 232 -8.31 -11.39 -15.34
CA ALA A 232 -7.25 -11.69 -14.38
C ALA A 232 -6.50 -10.41 -13.93
N VAL A 233 -6.17 -9.52 -14.88
CA VAL A 233 -5.56 -8.21 -14.56
C VAL A 233 -6.45 -7.38 -13.66
N GLN A 234 -7.75 -7.27 -14.00
CA GLN A 234 -8.72 -6.52 -13.20
C GLN A 234 -8.88 -7.10 -11.80
N SER A 235 -9.01 -8.42 -11.67
CA SER A 235 -9.09 -9.10 -10.37
C SER A 235 -7.83 -8.90 -9.54
N THR A 236 -6.65 -8.95 -10.16
CA THR A 236 -5.37 -8.71 -9.49
C THR A 236 -5.27 -7.27 -8.99
N ALA A 237 -5.62 -6.30 -9.82
CA ALA A 237 -5.65 -4.89 -9.45
C ALA A 237 -6.58 -4.63 -8.26
N LEU A 238 -7.78 -5.24 -8.27
CA LEU A 238 -8.74 -5.11 -7.17
C LEU A 238 -8.19 -5.70 -5.86
N LYS A 239 -7.66 -6.93 -5.90
CA LYS A 239 -7.08 -7.59 -4.72
C LYS A 239 -5.93 -6.78 -4.13
N GLN A 240 -5.07 -6.22 -4.99
CA GLN A 240 -3.94 -5.41 -4.57
C GLN A 240 -4.39 -4.10 -3.92
N ASN A 241 -5.42 -3.44 -4.48
CA ASN A 241 -6.00 -2.25 -3.87
C ASN A 241 -6.63 -2.57 -2.50
N ILE A 242 -7.35 -3.69 -2.35
CA ILE A 242 -7.90 -4.14 -1.06
C ILE A 242 -6.77 -4.33 -0.04
N THR A 243 -5.68 -5.01 -0.42
CA THR A 243 -4.53 -5.22 0.48
C THR A 243 -3.89 -3.89 0.88
N THR A 244 -3.71 -2.97 -0.07
CA THR A 244 -3.18 -1.62 0.21
C THR A 244 -4.08 -0.85 1.17
N LEU A 245 -5.41 -0.91 0.97
CA LEU A 245 -6.38 -0.27 1.85
C LEU A 245 -6.34 -0.87 3.26
N HIS A 246 -6.24 -2.20 3.40
CA HIS A 246 -6.06 -2.84 4.70
C HIS A 246 -4.84 -2.31 5.45
N ASN A 247 -3.70 -2.23 4.78
CA ASN A 247 -2.46 -1.73 5.39
C ASN A 247 -2.61 -0.28 5.87
N ARG A 248 -3.21 0.59 5.04
CA ARG A 248 -3.44 2.00 5.39
C ARG A 248 -4.43 2.19 6.53
N ILE A 249 -5.48 1.38 6.56
CA ILE A 249 -6.49 1.44 7.62
C ILE A 249 -5.92 0.96 8.96
N ASN A 250 -5.00 -0.02 8.93
CA ASN A 250 -4.28 -0.44 10.12
C ASN A 250 -3.45 0.71 10.75
N GLU A 251 -2.94 1.64 9.93
CA GLU A 251 -2.26 2.86 10.42
C GLU A 251 -3.22 3.78 11.19
N LEU A 252 -4.51 3.80 10.82
CA LEU A 252 -5.54 4.56 11.56
C LEU A 252 -5.92 3.91 12.88
N GLY A 253 -5.57 2.63 13.07
CA GLY A 253 -5.91 1.87 14.27
C GLY A 253 -7.39 1.63 14.49
N VAL A 254 -8.16 1.62 13.42
CA VAL A 254 -9.60 1.31 13.46
C VAL A 254 -9.77 -0.15 13.85
N ALA A 255 -10.58 -0.40 14.87
CA ALA A 255 -10.96 -1.77 15.25
C ALA A 255 -11.96 -2.32 14.23
N GLU A 256 -11.68 -3.51 13.70
CA GLU A 256 -12.56 -4.27 12.81
C GLU A 256 -13.08 -3.46 11.59
N PRO A 257 -12.20 -2.91 10.74
CA PRO A 257 -12.65 -2.25 9.52
C PRO A 257 -13.23 -3.29 8.55
N ILE A 258 -14.34 -2.95 7.88
CA ILE A 258 -14.91 -3.79 6.84
C ILE A 258 -14.41 -3.29 5.49
N ILE A 259 -13.67 -4.13 4.76
CA ILE A 259 -13.19 -3.83 3.42
C ILE A 259 -13.67 -4.96 2.50
N GLN A 260 -14.59 -4.63 1.61
CA GLN A 260 -15.22 -5.63 0.75
C GLN A 260 -15.31 -5.15 -0.68
N GLN A 261 -15.14 -6.09 -1.60
CA GLN A 261 -15.43 -5.86 -3.01
C GLN A 261 -16.93 -5.68 -3.23
N GLN A 262 -17.32 -4.66 -3.99
CA GLN A 262 -18.68 -4.43 -4.44
C GLN A 262 -18.72 -4.32 -5.97
N GLY A 263 -19.23 -5.34 -6.62
CA GLY A 263 -19.25 -5.40 -8.10
C GLY A 263 -17.87 -5.70 -8.68
N ALA A 264 -17.61 -5.23 -9.91
CA ALA A 264 -16.42 -5.56 -10.65
C ALA A 264 -15.22 -4.63 -10.35
N ASP A 265 -15.48 -3.38 -9.96
CA ASP A 265 -14.49 -2.30 -9.90
C ASP A 265 -14.54 -1.45 -8.63
N ARG A 266 -15.44 -1.77 -7.67
CA ARG A 266 -15.64 -0.96 -6.47
C ARG A 266 -15.24 -1.70 -5.21
N ILE A 267 -14.78 -0.92 -4.22
CA ILE A 267 -14.43 -1.37 -2.89
C ILE A 267 -15.20 -0.54 -1.87
N VAL A 268 -15.93 -1.21 -1.00
CA VAL A 268 -16.58 -0.60 0.16
C VAL A 268 -15.61 -0.67 1.33
N VAL A 269 -15.42 0.46 1.99
CA VAL A 269 -14.63 0.60 3.21
C VAL A 269 -15.50 1.20 4.29
N GLN A 270 -15.72 0.46 5.37
CA GLN A 270 -16.46 0.92 6.54
C GLN A 270 -15.50 1.01 7.74
N LEU A 271 -15.45 2.16 8.36
CA LEU A 271 -14.57 2.47 9.47
C LEU A 271 -15.40 2.85 10.70
N PRO A 272 -15.82 1.87 11.51
CA PRO A 272 -16.60 2.14 12.70
C PRO A 272 -15.79 2.96 13.72
N GLY A 273 -16.44 3.94 14.38
CA GLY A 273 -15.85 4.73 15.44
C GLY A 273 -14.80 5.77 15.01
N VAL A 274 -14.60 5.96 13.70
CA VAL A 274 -13.71 7.02 13.20
C VAL A 274 -14.34 8.38 13.41
N GLN A 275 -13.64 9.25 14.16
CA GLN A 275 -14.09 10.60 14.47
C GLN A 275 -13.57 11.65 13.49
N ASP A 276 -12.36 11.43 12.94
CA ASP A 276 -11.70 12.33 11.99
C ASP A 276 -11.81 11.81 10.54
N VAL A 277 -12.90 12.24 9.89
CA VAL A 277 -13.19 11.88 8.49
C VAL A 277 -12.15 12.46 7.52
N ALA A 278 -11.65 13.68 7.79
CA ALA A 278 -10.69 14.34 6.90
C ALA A 278 -9.34 13.59 6.90
N LYS A 279 -8.87 13.18 8.07
CA LYS A 279 -7.64 12.38 8.22
C LYS A 279 -7.78 10.98 7.60
N ALA A 280 -8.93 10.33 7.77
CA ALA A 280 -9.21 9.06 7.13
C ALA A 280 -9.18 9.18 5.60
N LYS A 281 -9.81 10.22 5.04
CA LYS A 281 -9.79 10.52 3.60
C LYS A 281 -8.38 10.79 3.08
N ASP A 282 -7.57 11.56 3.82
CA ASP A 282 -6.18 11.86 3.46
C ASP A 282 -5.34 10.57 3.40
N ILE A 283 -5.41 9.73 4.43
CA ILE A 283 -4.63 8.48 4.48
C ILE A 283 -5.06 7.50 3.38
N LEU A 284 -6.37 7.35 3.15
CA LEU A 284 -6.87 6.47 2.08
C LEU A 284 -6.57 7.03 0.68
N GLY A 285 -6.56 8.34 0.52
CA GLY A 285 -6.35 9.03 -0.74
C GLY A 285 -4.90 9.16 -1.18
N ARG A 286 -3.93 8.82 -0.33
CA ARG A 286 -2.50 8.89 -0.70
C ARG A 286 -2.19 7.91 -1.82
N THR A 287 -1.82 8.41 -2.99
CA THR A 287 -1.53 7.64 -4.20
C THR A 287 -0.03 7.56 -4.52
N ALA A 288 0.82 7.54 -3.48
CA ALA A 288 2.26 7.41 -3.72
C ALA A 288 2.58 6.04 -4.31
N THR A 289 3.01 6.01 -5.56
CA THR A 289 3.55 4.82 -6.23
C THR A 289 5.07 4.93 -6.30
N LEU A 290 5.76 3.87 -5.83
CA LEU A 290 7.21 3.78 -6.01
C LEU A 290 7.51 3.32 -7.42
N GLU A 291 8.26 4.12 -8.16
CA GLU A 291 8.80 3.76 -9.47
C GLU A 291 10.33 3.84 -9.44
N ILE A 292 10.98 2.79 -9.88
CA ILE A 292 12.44 2.76 -10.05
C ILE A 292 12.75 2.95 -11.53
N ARG A 293 13.50 4.00 -11.82
CA ARG A 293 13.90 4.40 -13.17
C ARG A 293 15.40 4.55 -13.26
N MET A 294 15.95 4.36 -14.45
CA MET A 294 17.37 4.60 -14.70
C MET A 294 17.69 6.09 -14.79
N VAL A 295 18.75 6.50 -14.12
CA VAL A 295 19.37 7.81 -14.33
C VAL A 295 20.21 7.74 -15.62
N ASP A 296 20.12 8.76 -16.46
CA ASP A 296 20.97 8.91 -17.62
C ASP A 296 22.08 9.93 -17.32
N ASP A 297 23.26 9.42 -16.97
CA ASP A 297 24.46 10.21 -16.67
C ASP A 297 25.37 10.37 -17.89
N SER A 298 24.88 10.09 -19.11
CA SER A 298 25.67 10.24 -20.32
C SER A 298 26.11 11.70 -20.53
N PRO A 299 27.28 11.96 -21.13
CA PRO A 299 27.71 13.32 -21.41
C PRO A 299 26.70 14.14 -22.21
N ALA A 300 25.97 13.49 -23.11
CA ALA A 300 24.88 14.08 -23.89
C ALA A 300 23.71 14.51 -23.02
N ALA A 301 23.30 13.66 -22.04
CA ALA A 301 22.23 13.97 -21.12
C ALA A 301 22.62 15.12 -20.16
N VAL A 302 23.85 15.11 -19.66
CA VAL A 302 24.40 16.20 -18.80
C VAL A 302 24.43 17.53 -19.55
N SER A 303 24.91 17.53 -20.81
CA SER A 303 24.92 18.73 -21.66
C SER A 303 23.51 19.23 -21.97
N ALA A 304 22.56 18.35 -22.25
CA ALA A 304 21.17 18.69 -22.49
C ALA A 304 20.52 19.30 -21.24
N LEU A 305 20.84 18.74 -20.07
CA LEU A 305 20.34 19.27 -18.78
C LEU A 305 20.88 20.70 -18.53
N ALA A 306 22.14 20.94 -18.79
CA ALA A 306 22.74 22.27 -18.69
C ALA A 306 22.13 23.26 -19.70
N ALA A 307 21.78 22.80 -20.89
CA ALA A 307 21.07 23.58 -21.91
C ALA A 307 19.56 23.75 -21.64
N GLY A 308 19.01 23.16 -20.57
CA GLY A 308 17.60 23.22 -20.26
C GLY A 308 16.70 22.39 -21.18
N THR A 309 17.28 21.54 -22.02
CA THR A 309 16.56 20.69 -22.99
C THR A 309 16.40 19.28 -22.45
N VAL A 310 15.30 18.60 -22.84
CA VAL A 310 15.05 17.20 -22.45
C VAL A 310 15.11 16.33 -23.69
N PRO A 311 16.11 15.45 -23.84
CA PRO A 311 16.22 14.54 -24.97
C PRO A 311 15.04 13.57 -25.06
N PHE A 312 14.77 13.08 -26.28
CA PHE A 312 13.71 12.08 -26.50
C PHE A 312 13.96 10.82 -25.64
N GLY A 313 12.91 10.30 -25.04
CA GLY A 313 13.00 9.12 -24.16
C GLY A 313 13.40 9.41 -22.71
N LEU A 314 13.76 10.64 -22.39
CA LEU A 314 14.06 11.08 -21.03
C LEU A 314 12.92 11.95 -20.45
N LYS A 315 12.90 12.07 -19.12
CA LYS A 315 12.03 12.98 -18.38
C LYS A 315 12.85 13.65 -17.27
N ARG A 316 12.64 14.96 -17.10
CA ARG A 316 13.28 15.73 -16.03
C ARG A 316 12.54 15.54 -14.73
N TYR A 317 13.30 15.27 -13.67
CA TYR A 317 12.85 15.21 -12.30
C TYR A 317 13.75 16.07 -11.42
N LEU A 318 13.28 16.41 -10.23
CA LEU A 318 14.09 17.07 -9.22
C LEU A 318 14.45 16.05 -8.15
N ASP A 319 15.70 16.03 -7.73
CA ASP A 319 16.17 15.29 -6.58
C ASP A 319 15.65 15.94 -5.27
N ARG A 320 15.82 15.28 -4.15
CA ARG A 320 15.44 15.78 -2.81
C ARG A 320 16.12 17.12 -2.49
N ASP A 321 17.33 17.36 -3.01
CA ASP A 321 18.09 18.60 -2.85
C ASP A 321 17.69 19.67 -3.89
N GLY A 322 16.65 19.44 -4.70
CA GLY A 322 16.21 20.33 -5.77
C GLY A 322 17.07 20.29 -7.02
N ARG A 323 18.04 19.37 -7.13
CA ARG A 323 18.90 19.23 -8.31
C ARG A 323 18.14 18.54 -9.44
N PRO A 324 18.21 19.05 -10.67
CA PRO A 324 17.53 18.40 -11.79
C PRO A 324 18.28 17.13 -12.22
N LEU A 325 17.53 16.06 -12.46
CA LEU A 325 18.00 14.78 -12.97
C LEU A 325 17.23 14.39 -14.22
N LEU A 326 17.89 13.73 -15.15
CA LEU A 326 17.25 13.10 -16.30
C LEU A 326 17.11 11.60 -16.07
N LEU A 327 15.86 11.14 -16.05
CA LEU A 327 15.50 9.73 -15.90
C LEU A 327 14.92 9.21 -17.20
N ARG A 328 15.19 7.95 -17.52
CA ARG A 328 14.54 7.26 -18.64
C ARG A 328 13.05 7.16 -18.37
N ARG A 329 12.23 7.38 -19.40
CA ARG A 329 10.77 7.26 -19.28
C ARG A 329 10.31 5.85 -18.90
N GLN A 330 11.11 4.85 -19.25
CA GLN A 330 10.82 3.46 -18.94
C GLN A 330 10.93 3.22 -17.43
N VAL A 331 9.84 2.78 -16.81
CA VAL A 331 9.82 2.25 -15.44
C VAL A 331 10.40 0.84 -15.48
N ILE A 332 11.34 0.57 -14.59
CA ILE A 332 12.03 -0.72 -14.53
C ILE A 332 11.38 -1.61 -13.47
N LEU A 333 11.10 -1.03 -12.32
CA LEU A 333 10.42 -1.68 -11.21
C LEU A 333 9.39 -0.73 -10.62
N THR A 334 8.30 -1.30 -10.15
CA THR A 334 7.28 -0.60 -9.37
C THR A 334 7.25 -1.14 -7.94
N GLY A 335 6.54 -0.45 -7.06
CA GLY A 335 6.31 -0.94 -5.70
C GLY A 335 5.68 -2.34 -5.63
N GLU A 336 5.07 -2.83 -6.71
CA GLU A 336 4.51 -4.18 -6.81
C GLU A 336 5.58 -5.28 -6.75
N ASN A 337 6.81 -4.96 -7.15
CA ASN A 337 7.94 -5.89 -7.10
C ASN A 337 8.66 -5.86 -5.75
N LEU A 338 8.23 -5.00 -4.83
CA LEU A 338 8.82 -4.83 -3.52
C LEU A 338 8.09 -5.73 -2.51
N GLN A 339 8.85 -6.62 -1.85
CA GLN A 339 8.34 -7.47 -0.77
C GLN A 339 8.55 -6.85 0.60
N ASP A 340 9.71 -6.19 0.79
CA ASP A 340 10.07 -5.56 2.06
C ASP A 340 11.02 -4.38 1.83
N ALA A 341 10.98 -3.40 2.74
CA ALA A 341 11.84 -2.23 2.73
C ALA A 341 12.27 -1.91 4.17
N GLN A 342 13.55 -2.07 4.46
CA GLN A 342 14.11 -1.83 5.79
C GLN A 342 15.08 -0.65 5.78
N ALA A 343 14.90 0.28 6.69
CA ALA A 343 15.89 1.33 6.93
C ALA A 343 17.13 0.73 7.60
N GLY A 344 18.28 1.08 7.10
CA GLY A 344 19.56 0.62 7.61
C GLY A 344 20.68 1.58 7.29
N ARG A 345 21.90 1.09 7.36
CA ARG A 345 23.09 1.80 6.88
C ARG A 345 23.75 0.95 5.82
N ASP A 346 24.29 1.61 4.82
CA ASP A 346 25.12 0.96 3.82
C ASP A 346 26.40 0.39 4.49
N ASN A 347 26.70 -0.85 4.23
CA ASN A 347 27.82 -1.56 4.87
C ASN A 347 29.19 -0.99 4.48
N GLN A 348 29.31 -0.31 3.35
CA GLN A 348 30.55 0.26 2.84
C GLN A 348 30.70 1.73 3.19
N SER A 349 29.68 2.54 2.95
CA SER A 349 29.71 3.98 3.14
C SER A 349 29.25 4.44 4.53
N GLN A 350 28.63 3.56 5.33
CA GLN A 350 27.99 3.85 6.63
C GLN A 350 26.92 4.95 6.56
N GLN A 351 26.52 5.34 5.36
CA GLN A 351 25.44 6.32 5.16
C GLN A 351 24.06 5.68 5.38
N PRO A 352 23.06 6.47 5.76
CA PRO A 352 21.69 5.99 5.83
C PRO A 352 21.26 5.41 4.48
N ALA A 353 20.75 4.18 4.50
CA ALA A 353 20.32 3.46 3.31
C ALA A 353 18.99 2.73 3.57
N VAL A 354 18.29 2.40 2.50
CA VAL A 354 17.10 1.54 2.57
C VAL A 354 17.42 0.24 1.85
N HIS A 355 17.35 -0.86 2.59
CA HIS A 355 17.48 -2.21 2.06
C HIS A 355 16.14 -2.67 1.49
N LEU A 356 16.09 -2.94 0.20
CA LEU A 356 14.90 -3.37 -0.50
C LEU A 356 14.96 -4.87 -0.77
N THR A 357 13.94 -5.61 -0.38
CA THR A 357 13.76 -7.02 -0.76
C THR A 357 12.77 -7.09 -1.91
N LEU A 358 13.23 -7.61 -3.05
CA LEU A 358 12.42 -7.71 -4.27
C LEU A 358 11.87 -9.13 -4.43
N ASP A 359 10.74 -9.22 -5.14
CA ASP A 359 10.21 -10.51 -5.59
C ASP A 359 11.13 -11.18 -6.63
N GLY A 360 10.85 -12.43 -6.98
CA GLY A 360 11.67 -13.19 -7.95
C GLY A 360 11.71 -12.56 -9.35
N LYS A 361 10.70 -11.75 -9.74
CA LYS A 361 10.66 -11.01 -11.01
C LYS A 361 11.55 -9.77 -10.93
N GLY A 362 11.39 -8.98 -9.87
CA GLY A 362 12.19 -7.78 -9.62
C GLY A 362 13.67 -8.09 -9.46
N ALA A 363 14.01 -9.15 -8.71
CA ALA A 363 15.39 -9.60 -8.54
C ALA A 363 16.06 -9.99 -9.87
N ARG A 364 15.34 -10.62 -10.79
CA ARG A 364 15.86 -10.96 -12.14
C ARG A 364 16.10 -9.72 -12.99
N ILE A 365 15.21 -8.74 -12.92
CA ILE A 365 15.36 -7.48 -13.66
C ILE A 365 16.56 -6.71 -13.13
N PHE A 366 16.69 -6.63 -11.81
CA PHE A 366 17.79 -5.89 -11.15
C PHE A 366 19.17 -6.53 -11.38
N ARG A 367 19.24 -7.86 -11.48
CA ARG A 367 20.49 -8.60 -11.76
C ARG A 367 21.01 -8.38 -13.17
N ARG A 368 20.15 -8.00 -14.13
CA ARG A 368 20.51 -7.87 -15.56
C ARG A 368 21.43 -6.69 -15.84
N ASP A 369 21.45 -5.65 -14.95
CA ASP A 369 22.24 -4.43 -15.11
C ASP A 369 22.90 -4.00 -13.77
N PRO A 370 23.89 -4.74 -13.25
CA PRO A 370 24.44 -4.52 -11.90
C PRO A 370 25.34 -3.27 -11.78
N GLY A 371 25.67 -2.58 -12.86
CA GLY A 371 26.58 -1.44 -12.87
C GLY A 371 25.95 -0.07 -13.07
N GLN A 372 24.64 0.03 -13.14
CA GLN A 372 23.95 1.28 -13.47
C GLN A 372 23.35 1.96 -12.24
N ARG A 373 23.40 3.30 -12.24
CA ARG A 373 22.85 4.12 -11.16
C ARG A 373 21.32 4.17 -11.25
N TRP A 374 20.65 3.80 -10.16
CA TRP A 374 19.20 3.72 -10.07
C TRP A 374 18.68 4.81 -9.15
N GLN A 375 17.52 5.37 -9.46
CA GLN A 375 16.83 6.29 -8.57
C GLN A 375 15.41 5.80 -8.33
N ALA A 376 15.05 5.68 -7.05
CA ALA A 376 13.69 5.46 -6.63
C ALA A 376 12.94 6.80 -6.62
N HIS A 377 11.79 6.84 -7.26
CA HIS A 377 10.93 8.01 -7.30
C HIS A 377 9.58 7.66 -6.69
N GLY A 378 9.19 8.38 -5.66
CA GLY A 378 7.82 8.38 -5.15
C GLY A 378 7.01 9.40 -5.95
N ASN A 379 6.02 8.97 -6.70
CA ASN A 379 5.11 9.88 -7.38
C ASN A 379 4.04 10.30 -6.37
N SER A 380 4.26 11.40 -5.64
CA SER A 380 3.18 12.08 -4.94
C SER A 380 2.52 13.01 -5.94
N SER A 381 1.41 12.59 -6.51
CA SER A 381 0.49 13.52 -7.17
C SER A 381 -0.22 14.31 -6.07
N VAL A 382 0.10 15.60 -5.98
CA VAL A 382 -0.72 16.59 -5.27
C VAL A 382 -2.04 16.77 -5.99
#